data_d6bb0371bd40ea86179f5bb7200b15c6
#
_entry.id   d6bb0371bd40ea86179f5bb7200b15c6
#
_cell.length_a   1.000
_cell.length_b   1.000
_cell.length_c   1.000
_cell.angle_alpha   90.00
_cell.angle_beta   90.00
_cell.angle_gamma   90.00
#
_symmetry.space_group_name_H-M   'P 1'
#
loop_
_entity.id
_entity.type
_entity.pdbx_description
1 polymer ?
#
loop_
_entity_poly.entity_id
_entity_poly.type
_entity_poly.pdbx_seq_one_letter_code
_entity_poly.pdbx_strand_id
1 'polypeptide(L)'
;MVDQLSRAVISDPDQNRARSEQTSPSETGSVPMRYRRRTLHETQVKTRSALTENLLSNKLRFDARILSRNGRDASRELIGFFFACDKTLTVYEYRQFGRNRTNALPFIPKGCYKHECGRRRGMQYSIHDFCVGANLSFSSHGKSLPETMKQRPLLLLRITDVDELVKDMLLASTADGVQGLLKEEREDRNILMAIQGALRDSVRNRAVRTLTGLGKRLRAADASGEGVLGKEEIRRAMQEFHLTLPDKDLDAVWRMLDQNGDGRVDYGEFMRGVMGEMNEFRKSFVRKAYMKLDPNKSGSVPMTDIEKFYCAKGHPKVVSGESTEEELKAGYIQSLREACLDPREVSYCEFEDYYEGLSVGVPGDQDFANVLKNSWGI
;
A
#
# COMPACT_ATOMS: atom_id res chain seq x y z
N MET A 1 -21.86 -5.38 20.67
CA MET A 1 -21.33 -4.10 20.12
C MET A 1 -20.55 -4.30 18.83
N VAL A 2 -19.63 -5.27 18.77
CA VAL A 2 -18.88 -5.61 17.53
C VAL A 2 -19.82 -6.07 16.41
N ASP A 3 -20.85 -6.88 16.72
CA ASP A 3 -21.87 -7.33 15.75
C ASP A 3 -22.77 -6.21 15.25
N GLN A 4 -22.99 -5.16 16.03
CA GLN A 4 -23.78 -4.01 15.59
C GLN A 4 -23.00 -3.10 14.64
N LEU A 5 -21.68 -2.95 14.86
CA LEU A 5 -20.82 -2.19 13.94
C LEU A 5 -20.66 -2.88 12.60
N SER A 6 -20.49 -4.22 12.61
CA SER A 6 -20.43 -4.99 11.36
C SER A 6 -21.78 -5.00 10.62
N ARG A 7 -22.90 -5.01 11.33
CA ARG A 7 -24.25 -4.93 10.74
C ARG A 7 -24.59 -3.54 10.22
N ALA A 8 -24.24 -2.48 10.94
CA ALA A 8 -24.43 -1.11 10.50
C ALA A 8 -23.65 -0.78 9.21
N VAL A 9 -22.49 -1.43 9.02
CA VAL A 9 -21.64 -1.26 7.85
C VAL A 9 -22.06 -2.18 6.68
N ILE A 10 -22.72 -3.31 6.93
CA ILE A 10 -22.93 -4.36 5.92
C ILE A 10 -24.39 -4.52 5.48
N SER A 11 -25.37 -4.14 6.28
CA SER A 11 -26.76 -4.60 6.04
C SER A 11 -27.86 -3.60 6.42
N ASP A 12 -27.74 -2.38 5.97
CA ASP A 12 -28.90 -1.49 6.01
C ASP A 12 -29.73 -1.64 4.72
N PRO A 13 -30.88 -2.34 4.76
CA PRO A 13 -31.71 -2.55 3.58
C PRO A 13 -32.32 -1.26 3.01
N ASP A 14 -32.43 -0.21 3.83
CA ASP A 14 -32.99 1.07 3.40
C ASP A 14 -32.00 1.90 2.56
N GLN A 15 -30.70 1.70 2.74
CA GLN A 15 -29.68 2.29 1.86
C GLN A 15 -29.74 1.73 0.43
N ASN A 16 -30.19 0.50 0.26
CA ASN A 16 -30.41 -0.08 -1.07
C ASN A 16 -31.69 0.46 -1.75
N ARG A 17 -32.71 0.89 -0.98
CA ARG A 17 -33.92 1.51 -1.50
C ARG A 17 -33.69 2.94 -1.96
N ALA A 18 -33.02 3.77 -1.16
CA ALA A 18 -32.71 5.16 -1.51
C ALA A 18 -31.87 5.28 -2.80
N ARG A 19 -31.13 4.22 -3.16
CA ARG A 19 -30.30 4.19 -4.37
C ARG A 19 -31.08 3.78 -5.62
N SER A 20 -32.20 3.03 -5.47
CA SER A 20 -33.06 2.64 -6.60
C SER A 20 -33.98 3.79 -7.05
N GLU A 21 -34.24 4.78 -6.18
CA GLU A 21 -35.16 5.89 -6.49
C GLU A 21 -34.44 7.11 -7.11
N GLN A 22 -33.09 7.17 -7.08
CA GLN A 22 -32.32 8.29 -7.61
C GLN A 22 -31.71 8.08 -9.01
N THR A 23 -31.94 6.96 -9.65
CA THR A 23 -31.50 6.72 -11.03
C THR A 23 -32.59 7.04 -12.01
N SER A 24 -32.67 8.28 -12.47
CA SER A 24 -33.29 8.61 -13.74
C SER A 24 -32.57 7.89 -14.89
N PRO A 25 -33.27 7.38 -15.90
CA PRO A 25 -32.68 6.53 -16.91
C PRO A 25 -31.84 7.37 -17.88
N SER A 26 -30.52 7.27 -17.79
CA SER A 26 -29.62 7.60 -18.88
C SER A 26 -29.11 6.31 -19.50
N GLU A 27 -29.50 6.09 -20.73
CA GLU A 27 -29.14 4.99 -21.58
C GLU A 27 -27.63 4.94 -21.85
N THR A 28 -26.93 4.08 -21.16
CA THR A 28 -25.67 3.48 -21.63
C THR A 28 -25.51 2.15 -20.91
N GLY A 29 -25.31 1.08 -21.68
CA GLY A 29 -25.32 -0.32 -21.29
C GLY A 29 -24.56 -0.65 -20.00
N SER A 30 -25.19 -0.52 -18.87
CA SER A 30 -24.66 -0.89 -17.57
C SER A 30 -24.95 -2.35 -17.29
N VAL A 31 -23.90 -3.13 -17.06
CA VAL A 31 -23.98 -4.48 -16.49
C VAL A 31 -24.87 -4.46 -15.25
N PRO A 32 -25.86 -5.37 -15.12
CA PRO A 32 -26.78 -5.39 -14.00
C PRO A 32 -26.03 -5.35 -12.66
N MET A 33 -26.43 -4.47 -11.77
CA MET A 33 -25.78 -4.19 -10.48
C MET A 33 -25.49 -5.41 -9.60
N ARG A 34 -26.23 -6.51 -9.79
CA ARG A 34 -26.02 -7.78 -9.06
C ARG A 34 -24.69 -8.49 -9.34
N TYR A 35 -23.97 -8.09 -10.39
CA TYR A 35 -22.67 -8.65 -10.76
C TYR A 35 -21.48 -7.76 -10.38
N ARG A 36 -21.74 -6.54 -9.91
CA ARG A 36 -20.66 -5.66 -9.42
C ARG A 36 -20.20 -6.18 -8.08
N ARG A 37 -18.92 -6.50 -7.95
CA ARG A 37 -18.29 -6.76 -6.65
C ARG A 37 -18.48 -5.52 -5.80
N ARG A 38 -19.36 -5.62 -4.81
CA ARG A 38 -19.52 -4.57 -3.81
C ARG A 38 -18.36 -4.70 -2.84
N THR A 39 -17.41 -3.80 -2.89
CA THR A 39 -16.47 -3.61 -1.80
C THR A 39 -17.15 -2.76 -0.74
N LEU A 40 -16.83 -2.99 0.52
CA LEU A 40 -17.33 -2.17 1.63
C LEU A 40 -17.07 -0.69 1.37
N HIS A 41 -15.95 -0.39 0.73
CA HIS A 41 -15.53 0.93 0.31
C HIS A 41 -16.47 1.58 -0.72
N GLU A 42 -16.89 0.84 -1.76
CA GLU A 42 -17.68 1.43 -2.83
C GLU A 42 -19.16 1.68 -2.44
N THR A 43 -19.68 0.90 -1.50
CA THR A 43 -21.12 0.89 -1.25
C THR A 43 -21.58 1.75 -0.08
N GLN A 44 -20.72 2.06 0.91
CA GLN A 44 -21.22 2.62 2.15
C GLN A 44 -20.65 3.95 2.58
N VAL A 45 -19.43 4.28 2.17
CA VAL A 45 -18.79 5.52 2.63
C VAL A 45 -19.24 6.75 1.85
N LYS A 46 -19.72 6.55 0.64
CA LYS A 46 -20.15 7.64 -0.26
C LYS A 46 -21.64 7.96 -0.19
N THR A 47 -22.40 7.32 0.69
CA THR A 47 -23.81 7.65 0.89
C THR A 47 -23.96 8.73 1.97
N ARG A 48 -24.91 9.64 1.77
CA ARG A 48 -25.22 10.70 2.76
C ARG A 48 -25.55 10.14 4.15
N SER A 49 -26.21 8.98 4.22
CA SER A 49 -26.55 8.32 5.48
C SER A 49 -25.32 7.78 6.22
N ALA A 50 -24.35 7.20 5.51
CA ALA A 50 -23.10 6.74 6.12
C ALA A 50 -22.27 7.91 6.66
N LEU A 51 -22.25 9.03 5.95
CA LEU A 51 -21.58 10.24 6.41
C LEU A 51 -22.24 10.77 7.70
N THR A 52 -23.57 10.87 7.72
CA THR A 52 -24.32 11.28 8.91
C THR A 52 -24.09 10.35 10.10
N GLU A 53 -24.09 9.04 9.88
CA GLU A 53 -23.83 8.06 10.94
C GLU A 53 -22.40 8.20 11.49
N ASN A 54 -21.41 8.39 10.64
CA ASN A 54 -20.03 8.60 11.06
C ASN A 54 -19.89 9.89 11.90
N LEU A 55 -20.55 10.96 11.49
CA LEU A 55 -20.58 12.23 12.26
C LEU A 55 -21.25 12.07 13.61
N LEU A 56 -22.44 11.47 13.65
CA LEU A 56 -23.20 11.28 14.91
C LEU A 56 -22.45 10.35 15.90
N SER A 57 -21.69 9.41 15.38
CA SER A 57 -20.87 8.51 16.21
C SER A 57 -19.47 9.05 16.50
N ASN A 58 -19.13 10.27 16.01
CA ASN A 58 -17.79 10.86 16.14
C ASN A 58 -16.68 9.91 15.74
N LYS A 59 -16.89 9.14 14.66
CA LYS A 59 -15.93 8.16 14.17
C LYS A 59 -15.42 8.54 12.78
N LEU A 60 -14.09 8.51 12.63
CA LEU A 60 -13.39 8.63 11.37
C LEU A 60 -13.13 7.24 10.81
N ARG A 61 -13.59 6.98 9.58
CA ARG A 61 -13.24 5.76 8.85
C ARG A 61 -11.97 5.97 8.05
N PHE A 62 -11.13 4.96 8.06
CA PHE A 62 -9.95 4.89 7.19
C PHE A 62 -9.74 3.45 6.68
N ASP A 63 -9.16 3.33 5.50
CA ASP A 63 -8.72 2.08 4.96
C ASP A 63 -7.21 1.97 5.14
N ALA A 64 -6.73 0.77 5.39
CA ALA A 64 -5.32 0.53 5.63
C ALA A 64 -4.87 -0.80 5.04
N ARG A 65 -3.55 -0.94 4.89
CA ARG A 65 -2.90 -2.20 4.53
C ARG A 65 -1.68 -2.45 5.38
N ILE A 66 -1.29 -3.71 5.46
CA ILE A 66 -0.09 -4.11 6.19
C ILE A 66 1.14 -3.82 5.33
N LEU A 67 2.12 -3.14 5.90
CA LEU A 67 3.45 -3.03 5.33
C LEU A 67 4.20 -4.34 5.61
N SER A 68 4.12 -5.27 4.67
CA SER A 68 4.76 -6.57 4.78
C SER A 68 5.36 -6.97 3.43
N ARG A 69 6.46 -7.69 3.49
CA ARG A 69 7.07 -8.32 2.30
C ARG A 69 6.40 -9.61 1.93
N ASN A 70 5.59 -10.16 2.82
CA ASN A 70 4.80 -11.35 2.53
C ASN A 70 3.57 -10.92 1.74
N GLY A 71 3.45 -11.38 0.49
CA GLY A 71 2.33 -11.06 -0.39
C GLY A 71 0.97 -11.43 0.20
N ARG A 72 0.91 -12.50 1.01
CA ARG A 72 -0.30 -12.89 1.74
C ARG A 72 -0.78 -11.79 2.69
N ASP A 73 0.15 -11.18 3.44
CA ASP A 73 -0.18 -10.17 4.43
C ASP A 73 -0.39 -8.80 3.77
N ALA A 74 0.41 -8.45 2.76
CA ALA A 74 0.27 -7.23 1.99
C ALA A 74 -1.06 -7.15 1.19
N SER A 75 -1.66 -8.31 0.86
CA SER A 75 -2.94 -8.39 0.14
C SER A 75 -4.18 -8.31 1.02
N ARG A 76 -4.04 -8.20 2.35
CA ARG A 76 -5.16 -8.08 3.27
C ARG A 76 -5.77 -6.69 3.18
N GLU A 77 -7.11 -6.65 3.10
CA GLU A 77 -7.87 -5.40 3.14
C GLU A 77 -8.27 -5.11 4.60
N LEU A 78 -7.85 -3.97 5.10
CA LEU A 78 -8.12 -3.53 6.47
C LEU A 78 -8.96 -2.27 6.44
N ILE A 79 -9.94 -2.21 7.33
CA ILE A 79 -10.79 -1.04 7.54
C ILE A 79 -10.71 -0.67 9.01
N GLY A 80 -10.33 0.57 9.27
CA GLY A 80 -10.21 1.10 10.61
C GLY A 80 -11.25 2.17 10.91
N PHE A 81 -11.52 2.32 12.20
CA PHE A 81 -12.33 3.39 12.74
C PHE A 81 -11.59 4.05 13.90
N PHE A 82 -11.44 5.35 13.84
CA PHE A 82 -10.95 6.17 14.93
C PHE A 82 -12.11 6.93 15.56
N PHE A 83 -12.26 6.85 16.86
CA PHE A 83 -13.32 7.51 17.61
C PHE A 83 -12.76 8.76 18.28
N ALA A 84 -13.19 9.93 17.79
CA ALA A 84 -12.65 11.21 18.24
C ALA A 84 -13.02 11.51 19.72
N CYS A 85 -14.15 10.98 20.20
CA CYS A 85 -14.65 11.25 21.56
C CYS A 85 -13.77 10.65 22.66
N ASP A 86 -13.21 9.46 22.44
CA ASP A 86 -12.42 8.72 23.44
C ASP A 86 -10.99 8.40 22.96
N LYS A 87 -10.62 8.90 21.78
CA LYS A 87 -9.31 8.66 21.11
C LYS A 87 -8.97 7.18 20.99
N THR A 88 -10.00 6.33 20.89
CA THR A 88 -9.83 4.90 20.65
C THR A 88 -9.84 4.61 19.16
N LEU A 89 -9.17 3.53 18.76
CA LEU A 89 -9.24 3.03 17.41
C LEU A 89 -9.47 1.52 17.39
N THR A 90 -9.97 1.03 16.28
CA THR A 90 -10.16 -0.39 15.99
C THR A 90 -9.92 -0.64 14.51
N VAL A 91 -9.39 -1.82 14.18
CA VAL A 91 -9.18 -2.23 12.78
C VAL A 91 -9.77 -3.61 12.56
N TYR A 92 -10.46 -3.76 11.45
CA TYR A 92 -11.06 -5.02 11.01
C TYR A 92 -10.40 -5.49 9.73
N GLU A 93 -10.19 -6.79 9.60
CA GLU A 93 -9.83 -7.43 8.35
C GLU A 93 -11.10 -7.78 7.60
N TYR A 94 -11.19 -7.30 6.36
CA TYR A 94 -12.29 -7.60 5.47
C TYR A 94 -11.97 -8.84 4.64
N ARG A 95 -12.76 -9.88 4.77
CA ARG A 95 -12.62 -11.12 4.00
C ARG A 95 -13.87 -11.41 3.21
N GLN A 96 -13.69 -11.63 1.92
CA GLN A 96 -14.78 -12.09 1.06
C GLN A 96 -14.74 -13.61 0.95
N PHE A 97 -15.80 -14.27 1.40
CA PHE A 97 -16.00 -15.71 1.30
C PHE A 97 -16.99 -16.02 0.18
N GLY A 98 -16.48 -16.35 -1.01
CA GLY A 98 -17.34 -16.61 -2.17
C GLY A 98 -18.05 -15.37 -2.73
N ARG A 99 -19.14 -15.56 -3.48
CA ARG A 99 -19.82 -14.46 -4.17
C ARG A 99 -20.67 -13.55 -3.28
N ASN A 100 -21.20 -14.07 -2.17
CA ASN A 100 -22.23 -13.38 -1.38
C ASN A 100 -21.96 -13.27 0.12
N ARG A 101 -20.83 -13.74 0.62
CA ARG A 101 -20.48 -13.68 2.04
C ARG A 101 -19.25 -12.84 2.26
N THR A 102 -19.42 -11.78 3.01
CA THR A 102 -18.36 -10.90 3.45
C THR A 102 -18.36 -10.88 4.98
N ASN A 103 -17.21 -11.05 5.60
CA ASN A 103 -17.05 -10.94 7.04
C ASN A 103 -15.97 -9.92 7.37
N ALA A 104 -16.26 -9.07 8.33
CA ALA A 104 -15.28 -8.21 8.98
C ALA A 104 -14.80 -8.90 10.26
N LEU A 105 -13.56 -9.31 10.30
CA LEU A 105 -12.96 -9.96 11.46
C LEU A 105 -12.16 -8.93 12.27
N PRO A 106 -12.27 -8.91 13.60
CA PRO A 106 -11.44 -8.03 14.42
C PRO A 106 -9.97 -8.33 14.18
N PHE A 107 -9.21 -7.31 13.76
CA PHE A 107 -7.78 -7.39 13.54
C PHE A 107 -7.01 -6.68 14.65
N ILE A 108 -7.33 -5.41 14.90
CA ILE A 108 -6.88 -4.67 16.07
C ILE A 108 -8.14 -4.39 16.95
N PRO A 109 -8.21 -4.90 18.19
CA PRO A 109 -9.35 -4.67 19.08
C PRO A 109 -9.52 -3.18 19.38
N LYS A 110 -10.74 -2.75 19.74
CA LYS A 110 -10.97 -1.37 20.15
C LYS A 110 -10.18 -1.05 21.42
N GLY A 111 -9.38 0.02 21.37
CA GLY A 111 -8.55 0.46 22.49
C GLY A 111 -7.85 1.79 22.21
N CYS A 112 -7.24 2.33 23.28
CA CYS A 112 -6.35 3.48 23.18
C CYS A 112 -4.96 2.98 22.81
N TYR A 113 -4.46 3.40 21.67
CA TYR A 113 -3.15 3.03 21.18
C TYR A 113 -2.22 4.23 21.13
N LYS A 114 -0.94 3.96 21.23
CA LYS A 114 0.13 4.94 21.18
C LYS A 114 1.04 4.64 20.00
N HIS A 115 1.77 5.64 19.55
CA HIS A 115 2.85 5.45 18.61
C HIS A 115 3.93 4.57 19.25
N GLU A 116 4.20 3.40 18.67
CA GLU A 116 5.24 2.47 19.15
C GLU A 116 6.62 2.84 18.62
N CYS A 117 6.70 3.65 17.56
CA CYS A 117 7.92 4.09 16.94
C CYS A 117 7.81 5.56 16.48
N GLY A 118 8.94 6.16 16.09
CA GLY A 118 9.02 7.51 15.60
C GLY A 118 9.15 8.59 16.67
N ARG A 119 9.22 9.85 16.21
CA ARG A 119 9.33 11.03 17.09
C ARG A 119 8.18 11.17 18.07
N ARG A 120 7.03 10.59 17.76
CA ARG A 120 5.81 10.60 18.58
C ARG A 120 5.66 9.34 19.45
N ARG A 121 6.72 8.55 19.58
CA ARG A 121 6.69 7.33 20.41
C ARG A 121 6.15 7.61 21.82
N GLY A 122 5.16 6.80 22.21
CA GLY A 122 4.48 6.94 23.51
C GLY A 122 3.33 7.95 23.53
N MET A 123 3.17 8.81 22.50
CA MET A 123 2.02 9.69 22.35
C MET A 123 0.80 8.90 21.83
N GLN A 124 -0.37 9.24 22.31
CA GLN A 124 -1.63 8.63 21.87
C GLN A 124 -1.98 9.13 20.47
N TYR A 125 -2.58 8.26 19.63
CA TYR A 125 -3.08 8.65 18.33
C TYR A 125 -4.14 9.75 18.43
N SER A 126 -4.07 10.71 17.54
CA SER A 126 -4.98 11.82 17.38
C SER A 126 -5.58 11.83 15.98
N ILE A 127 -6.63 12.62 15.76
CA ILE A 127 -7.26 12.73 14.43
C ILE A 127 -6.29 13.21 13.34
N HIS A 128 -5.27 13.98 13.71
CA HIS A 128 -4.25 14.50 12.81
C HIS A 128 -3.31 13.42 12.24
N ASP A 129 -3.21 12.27 12.91
CA ASP A 129 -2.34 11.17 12.48
C ASP A 129 -2.96 10.35 11.33
N PHE A 130 -4.26 10.56 11.06
CA PHE A 130 -4.99 9.84 10.02
C PHE A 130 -4.98 10.64 8.71
N CYS A 131 -3.96 10.44 7.90
CA CYS A 131 -3.86 10.98 6.55
C CYS A 131 -3.44 9.86 5.59
N VAL A 132 -3.82 9.97 4.34
CA VAL A 132 -3.39 9.02 3.30
C VAL A 132 -1.86 8.97 3.25
N GLY A 133 -1.29 7.78 3.30
CA GLY A 133 0.15 7.56 3.33
C GLY A 133 0.78 7.58 4.73
N ALA A 134 0.03 7.89 5.80
CA ALA A 134 0.55 7.79 7.16
C ALA A 134 0.70 6.34 7.62
N ASN A 135 1.70 6.09 8.47
CA ASN A 135 1.95 4.79 9.07
C ASN A 135 1.44 4.76 10.51
N LEU A 136 0.64 3.77 10.82
CA LEU A 136 0.23 3.45 12.18
C LEU A 136 1.07 2.26 12.69
N SER A 137 1.66 2.40 13.86
CA SER A 137 2.51 1.38 14.49
C SER A 137 1.79 0.72 15.66
N PHE A 138 1.80 -0.60 15.69
CA PHE A 138 1.19 -1.40 16.74
C PHE A 138 2.14 -2.48 17.22
N SER A 139 2.04 -2.88 18.49
CA SER A 139 2.72 -4.07 18.98
C SER A 139 2.16 -5.32 18.31
N SER A 140 3.04 -6.18 17.84
CA SER A 140 2.67 -7.45 17.19
C SER A 140 2.24 -8.57 18.16
N HIS A 141 2.33 -8.34 19.47
CA HIS A 141 2.01 -9.34 20.50
C HIS A 141 0.50 -9.58 20.71
N GLY A 142 -0.36 -8.98 19.90
CA GLY A 142 -1.81 -9.12 19.99
C GLY A 142 -2.29 -10.56 19.75
N LYS A 143 -3.26 -11.03 20.57
CA LYS A 143 -3.82 -12.40 20.47
C LYS A 143 -4.56 -12.64 19.15
N SER A 144 -5.07 -11.60 18.52
CA SER A 144 -5.84 -11.65 17.26
C SER A 144 -4.97 -11.71 16.01
N LEU A 145 -3.66 -11.48 16.13
CA LEU A 145 -2.74 -11.45 14.99
C LEU A 145 -2.27 -12.85 14.60
N PRO A 146 -2.12 -13.12 13.29
CA PRO A 146 -1.48 -14.33 12.78
C PRO A 146 -0.04 -14.48 13.27
N GLU A 147 0.41 -15.73 13.42
CA GLU A 147 1.78 -16.03 13.86
C GLU A 147 2.86 -15.45 12.94
N THR A 148 2.61 -15.38 11.63
CA THR A 148 3.53 -14.77 10.66
C THR A 148 3.82 -13.30 10.94
N MET A 149 2.89 -12.58 11.57
CA MET A 149 3.05 -11.17 11.94
C MET A 149 3.70 -10.98 13.30
N LYS A 150 3.67 -12.00 14.15
CA LYS A 150 4.29 -11.97 15.48
C LYS A 150 5.82 -12.16 15.44
N GLN A 151 6.34 -12.56 14.29
CA GLN A 151 7.80 -12.70 14.10
C GLN A 151 8.54 -11.36 14.18
N ARG A 152 7.83 -10.25 13.95
CA ARG A 152 8.36 -8.89 14.06
C ARG A 152 7.75 -8.21 15.30
N PRO A 153 8.52 -7.42 16.05
CA PRO A 153 8.03 -6.75 17.25
C PRO A 153 6.95 -5.70 16.95
N LEU A 154 7.01 -5.11 15.75
CA LEU A 154 6.11 -4.05 15.31
C LEU A 154 5.31 -4.47 14.09
N LEU A 155 4.03 -4.16 14.13
CA LEU A 155 3.10 -4.21 13.01
C LEU A 155 2.89 -2.79 12.49
N LEU A 156 3.21 -2.56 11.22
CA LEU A 156 3.02 -1.28 10.56
C LEU A 156 1.84 -1.37 9.60
N LEU A 157 0.88 -0.48 9.77
CA LEU A 157 -0.26 -0.31 8.87
C LEU A 157 -0.12 1.03 8.15
N ARG A 158 -0.23 1.03 6.83
CA ARG A 158 -0.28 2.25 6.03
C ARG A 158 -1.71 2.59 5.70
N ILE A 159 -2.09 3.83 5.95
CA ILE A 159 -3.40 4.36 5.59
C ILE A 159 -3.45 4.56 4.08
N THR A 160 -4.43 3.97 3.43
CA THR A 160 -4.62 4.02 1.97
C THR A 160 -5.73 4.97 1.55
N ASP A 161 -6.75 5.13 2.39
CA ASP A 161 -7.87 6.05 2.17
C ASP A 161 -8.41 6.55 3.52
N VAL A 162 -8.93 7.77 3.54
CA VAL A 162 -9.53 8.41 4.72
C VAL A 162 -10.77 9.16 4.28
N ASP A 163 -11.81 9.17 5.10
CA ASP A 163 -12.98 10.01 4.90
C ASP A 163 -12.65 11.46 5.28
N GLU A 164 -12.05 12.21 4.34
CA GLU A 164 -11.59 13.58 4.56
C GLU A 164 -12.76 14.51 4.92
N LEU A 165 -13.97 14.30 4.39
CA LEU A 165 -15.13 15.14 4.72
C LEU A 165 -15.50 14.99 6.19
N VAL A 166 -15.54 13.78 6.71
CA VAL A 166 -15.81 13.51 8.13
C VAL A 166 -14.66 14.04 8.99
N LYS A 167 -13.42 13.87 8.56
CA LYS A 167 -12.24 14.36 9.25
C LYS A 167 -12.28 15.89 9.43
N ASP A 168 -12.55 16.62 8.37
CA ASP A 168 -12.64 18.10 8.41
C ASP A 168 -13.76 18.55 9.34
N MET A 169 -14.92 17.89 9.31
CA MET A 169 -16.03 18.22 10.22
C MET A 169 -15.71 17.90 11.68
N LEU A 170 -15.02 16.79 11.96
CA LEU A 170 -14.57 16.44 13.31
C LEU A 170 -13.50 17.41 13.81
N LEU A 171 -12.57 17.84 12.96
CA LEU A 171 -11.57 18.86 13.29
C LEU A 171 -12.20 20.21 13.59
N ALA A 172 -13.22 20.62 12.82
CA ALA A 172 -13.95 21.85 13.08
C ALA A 172 -14.74 21.83 14.40
N SER A 173 -15.15 20.63 14.85
CA SER A 173 -15.88 20.45 16.11
C SER A 173 -14.97 20.31 17.34
N THR A 174 -13.70 19.95 17.14
CA THR A 174 -12.72 19.85 18.23
C THR A 174 -11.98 21.17 18.34
N ALA A 175 -12.15 21.88 19.45
CA ALA A 175 -11.43 23.11 19.79
C ALA A 175 -9.92 22.85 20.12
N ASP A 176 -9.41 21.68 19.85
CA ASP A 176 -8.01 21.33 20.05
C ASP A 176 -7.16 22.10 19.04
N GLY A 177 -6.58 23.19 19.57
CA GLY A 177 -5.66 24.01 18.83
C GLY A 177 -4.59 23.17 18.16
N VAL A 178 -4.43 23.45 16.89
CA VAL A 178 -3.46 22.93 15.93
C VAL A 178 -2.14 22.48 16.59
N GLN A 179 -2.07 21.23 17.03
CA GLN A 179 -0.79 20.53 17.08
C GLN A 179 -0.48 20.08 15.64
N GLY A 180 -0.24 21.07 14.79
CA GLY A 180 0.31 20.82 13.46
C GLY A 180 1.61 20.03 13.59
N LEU A 181 1.97 19.31 12.53
CA LEU A 181 3.32 18.77 12.34
C LEU A 181 4.34 19.77 12.87
N LEU A 182 5.23 19.34 13.75
CA LEU A 182 6.33 20.17 14.21
C LEU A 182 7.01 20.78 12.99
N LYS A 183 7.44 22.04 13.09
CA LYS A 183 8.07 22.75 11.96
C LYS A 183 9.19 21.91 11.33
N GLU A 184 9.97 21.24 12.16
CA GLU A 184 11.03 20.31 11.76
C GLU A 184 10.52 19.12 10.94
N GLU A 185 9.40 18.50 11.31
CA GLU A 185 8.81 17.38 10.54
C GLU A 185 8.36 17.82 9.14
N ARG A 186 7.90 19.08 9.03
CA ARG A 186 7.52 19.66 7.75
C ARG A 186 8.74 19.94 6.88
N GLU A 187 9.80 20.45 7.46
CA GLU A 187 11.07 20.72 6.77
C GLU A 187 11.71 19.42 6.28
N ASP A 188 11.80 18.40 7.13
CA ASP A 188 12.32 17.08 6.75
C ASP A 188 11.48 16.43 5.63
N ARG A 189 10.15 16.57 5.68
CA ARG A 189 9.27 16.07 4.61
C ARG A 189 9.50 16.79 3.28
N ASN A 190 9.72 18.11 3.30
CA ASN A 190 10.03 18.87 2.09
C ASN A 190 11.38 18.46 1.50
N ILE A 191 12.39 18.22 2.34
CA ILE A 191 13.69 17.71 1.92
C ILE A 191 13.51 16.32 1.26
N LEU A 192 12.75 15.44 1.89
CA LEU A 192 12.50 14.11 1.33
C LEU A 192 11.81 14.17 -0.04
N MET A 193 10.78 15.02 -0.19
CA MET A 193 10.10 15.20 -1.48
C MET A 193 11.05 15.73 -2.56
N ALA A 194 11.93 16.68 -2.22
CA ALA A 194 12.93 17.20 -3.16
C ALA A 194 13.93 16.12 -3.60
N ILE A 195 14.40 15.30 -2.66
CA ILE A 195 15.28 14.16 -2.94
C ILE A 195 14.61 13.14 -3.85
N GLN A 196 13.36 12.78 -3.53
CA GLN A 196 12.57 11.85 -4.35
C GLN A 196 12.41 12.34 -5.79
N GLY A 197 12.10 13.63 -5.97
CA GLY A 197 12.01 14.24 -7.31
C GLY A 197 13.32 14.11 -8.07
N ALA A 198 14.42 14.56 -7.49
CA ALA A 198 15.74 14.54 -8.11
C ALA A 198 16.21 13.11 -8.47
N LEU A 199 15.99 12.14 -7.59
CA LEU A 199 16.36 10.75 -7.86
C LEU A 199 15.49 10.10 -8.93
N ARG A 200 14.17 10.33 -8.90
CA ARG A 200 13.27 9.85 -9.95
C ARG A 200 13.66 10.38 -11.32
N ASP A 201 13.97 11.67 -11.43
CA ASP A 201 14.41 12.27 -12.68
C ASP A 201 15.73 11.67 -13.17
N SER A 202 16.68 11.43 -12.27
CA SER A 202 17.98 10.84 -12.59
C SER A 202 17.90 9.41 -13.12
N VAL A 203 16.92 8.62 -12.64
CA VAL A 203 16.77 7.21 -13.03
C VAL A 203 15.67 6.95 -14.05
N ARG A 204 14.91 7.96 -14.47
CA ARG A 204 13.70 7.81 -15.30
C ARG A 204 13.83 6.84 -16.46
N ASN A 205 14.94 6.90 -17.20
CA ASN A 205 15.19 6.06 -18.38
C ASN A 205 15.72 4.65 -18.05
N ARG A 206 16.14 4.40 -16.82
CA ARG A 206 16.73 3.14 -16.35
C ARG A 206 16.10 2.63 -15.05
N ALA A 207 14.92 3.16 -14.67
CA ALA A 207 14.33 2.96 -13.38
C ALA A 207 14.14 1.48 -13.02
N VAL A 208 13.63 0.66 -13.93
CA VAL A 208 13.44 -0.78 -13.70
C VAL A 208 14.76 -1.44 -13.29
N ARG A 209 15.82 -1.30 -14.10
CA ARG A 209 17.13 -1.92 -13.81
C ARG A 209 17.75 -1.40 -12.52
N THR A 210 17.63 -0.09 -12.27
CA THR A 210 18.22 0.54 -11.09
C THR A 210 17.49 0.09 -9.83
N LEU A 211 16.17 0.13 -9.80
CA LEU A 211 15.39 -0.20 -8.61
C LEU A 211 15.42 -1.69 -8.29
N THR A 212 15.25 -2.54 -9.31
CA THR A 212 15.33 -4.00 -9.12
C THR A 212 16.75 -4.45 -8.74
N GLY A 213 17.77 -3.87 -9.38
CA GLY A 213 19.17 -4.15 -9.06
C GLY A 213 19.53 -3.70 -7.63
N LEU A 214 19.13 -2.49 -7.25
CA LEU A 214 19.35 -1.97 -5.91
C LEU A 214 18.60 -2.81 -4.86
N GLY A 215 17.33 -3.15 -5.11
CA GLY A 215 16.55 -4.03 -4.23
C GLY A 215 17.20 -5.41 -4.07
N LYS A 216 17.68 -6.00 -5.17
CA LYS A 216 18.42 -7.26 -5.13
C LYS A 216 19.72 -7.14 -4.31
N ARG A 217 20.47 -6.06 -4.51
CA ARG A 217 21.73 -5.82 -3.78
C ARG A 217 21.50 -5.64 -2.28
N LEU A 218 20.49 -4.89 -1.91
CA LEU A 218 20.12 -4.69 -0.50
C LEU A 218 19.66 -5.99 0.16
N ARG A 219 18.85 -6.80 -0.54
CA ARG A 219 18.45 -8.14 -0.04
C ARG A 219 19.65 -9.08 0.11
N ALA A 220 20.59 -9.04 -0.83
CA ALA A 220 21.81 -9.85 -0.74
C ALA A 220 22.76 -9.41 0.39
N ALA A 221 22.73 -8.14 0.76
CA ALA A 221 23.51 -7.61 1.89
C ALA A 221 22.91 -8.00 3.26
N ASP A 222 21.62 -8.33 3.30
CA ASP A 222 20.92 -8.80 4.50
C ASP A 222 21.23 -10.27 4.79
N ALA A 223 22.39 -10.53 5.38
CA ALA A 223 22.81 -11.89 5.73
C ALA A 223 21.95 -12.54 6.83
N SER A 224 21.25 -11.72 7.64
CA SER A 224 20.35 -12.20 8.71
C SER A 224 18.96 -12.58 8.21
N GLY A 225 18.57 -12.09 7.05
CA GLY A 225 17.20 -12.24 6.52
C GLY A 225 16.14 -11.42 7.29
N GLU A 226 16.58 -10.54 8.20
CA GLU A 226 15.67 -9.70 9.00
C GLU A 226 15.10 -8.55 8.20
N GLY A 227 15.73 -8.22 7.08
CA GLY A 227 15.31 -7.16 6.18
C GLY A 227 15.74 -5.77 6.60
N VAL A 228 16.66 -5.66 7.54
CA VAL A 228 17.18 -4.40 8.06
C VAL A 228 18.67 -4.26 7.76
N LEU A 229 19.08 -3.06 7.42
CA LEU A 229 20.48 -2.72 7.06
C LEU A 229 20.93 -1.48 7.80
N GLY A 230 22.26 -1.39 7.99
CA GLY A 230 22.90 -0.20 8.51
C GLY A 230 23.08 0.88 7.43
N LYS A 231 23.28 2.11 7.87
CA LYS A 231 23.40 3.27 6.98
C LYS A 231 24.53 3.14 5.96
N GLU A 232 25.69 2.60 6.38
CA GLU A 232 26.85 2.44 5.49
C GLU A 232 26.64 1.36 4.43
N GLU A 233 25.86 0.32 4.72
CA GLU A 233 25.51 -0.73 3.77
C GLU A 233 24.62 -0.19 2.68
N ILE A 234 23.61 0.61 3.06
CA ILE A 234 22.71 1.28 2.13
C ILE A 234 23.46 2.30 1.29
N ARG A 235 24.35 3.10 1.90
CA ARG A 235 25.19 4.07 1.18
C ARG A 235 26.02 3.40 0.09
N ARG A 236 26.70 2.31 0.40
CA ARG A 236 27.51 1.56 -0.56
C ARG A 236 26.64 1.01 -1.71
N ALA A 237 25.49 0.42 -1.37
CA ALA A 237 24.59 -0.08 -2.38
C ALA A 237 24.10 1.04 -3.33
N MET A 238 23.75 2.21 -2.80
CA MET A 238 23.34 3.35 -3.64
C MET A 238 24.47 3.84 -4.55
N GLN A 239 25.70 3.91 -4.05
CA GLN A 239 26.87 4.32 -4.84
C GLN A 239 27.13 3.38 -6.02
N GLU A 240 26.99 2.06 -5.84
CA GLU A 240 27.11 1.06 -6.92
C GLU A 240 26.11 1.31 -8.07
N PHE A 241 24.96 1.89 -7.77
CA PHE A 241 23.94 2.24 -8.77
C PHE A 241 23.99 3.71 -9.22
N HIS A 242 25.08 4.43 -8.88
CA HIS A 242 25.25 5.85 -9.21
C HIS A 242 24.12 6.74 -8.66
N LEU A 243 23.57 6.37 -7.51
CA LEU A 243 22.59 7.14 -6.75
C LEU A 243 23.32 7.82 -5.58
N THR A 244 23.96 8.94 -5.85
CA THR A 244 24.68 9.68 -4.82
C THR A 244 23.77 10.69 -4.16
N LEU A 245 23.62 10.57 -2.85
CA LEU A 245 23.00 11.59 -2.00
C LEU A 245 24.09 12.31 -1.20
N PRO A 246 24.00 13.64 -1.04
CA PRO A 246 24.81 14.35 -0.08
C PRO A 246 24.62 13.77 1.34
N ASP A 247 25.68 13.76 2.14
CA ASP A 247 25.61 13.18 3.49
C ASP A 247 24.53 13.81 4.37
N LYS A 248 24.32 15.13 4.23
CA LYS A 248 23.27 15.85 4.95
C LYS A 248 21.87 15.37 4.59
N ASP A 249 21.64 15.08 3.31
CA ASP A 249 20.35 14.62 2.81
C ASP A 249 20.12 13.17 3.21
N LEU A 250 21.15 12.33 3.15
CA LEU A 250 21.08 10.96 3.65
C LEU A 250 20.82 10.94 5.17
N ASP A 251 21.40 11.85 5.92
CA ASP A 251 21.15 11.99 7.36
C ASP A 251 19.71 12.41 7.66
N ALA A 252 19.14 13.31 6.88
CA ALA A 252 17.75 13.74 7.02
C ALA A 252 16.80 12.58 6.71
N VAL A 253 17.01 11.87 5.60
CA VAL A 253 16.24 10.67 5.22
C VAL A 253 16.37 9.60 6.29
N TRP A 254 17.58 9.35 6.79
CA TRP A 254 17.82 8.36 7.82
C TRP A 254 17.04 8.66 9.10
N ARG A 255 17.07 9.90 9.61
CA ARG A 255 16.28 10.32 10.78
C ARG A 255 14.77 10.13 10.61
N MET A 256 14.28 10.19 9.39
CA MET A 256 12.86 9.96 9.11
C MET A 256 12.50 8.48 9.06
N LEU A 257 13.41 7.64 8.60
CA LEU A 257 13.19 6.22 8.40
C LEU A 257 13.57 5.38 9.63
N ASP A 258 14.69 5.72 10.27
CA ASP A 258 15.11 5.11 11.53
C ASP A 258 14.27 5.69 12.68
N GLN A 259 13.05 5.23 12.75
CA GLN A 259 12.08 5.76 13.72
C GLN A 259 12.31 5.27 15.14
N ASN A 260 12.99 4.15 15.31
CA ASN A 260 13.32 3.58 16.64
C ASN A 260 14.70 4.01 17.16
N GLY A 261 15.54 4.62 16.32
CA GLY A 261 16.84 5.13 16.69
C GLY A 261 17.90 4.04 16.95
N ASP A 262 17.68 2.84 16.40
CA ASP A 262 18.60 1.70 16.57
C ASP A 262 19.74 1.68 15.53
N GLY A 263 19.77 2.67 14.62
CA GLY A 263 20.75 2.76 13.55
C GLY A 263 20.52 1.77 12.42
N ARG A 264 19.35 1.11 12.37
CA ARG A 264 18.96 0.16 11.35
C ARG A 264 17.65 0.57 10.69
N VAL A 265 17.55 0.37 9.39
CA VAL A 265 16.34 0.70 8.61
C VAL A 265 15.94 -0.51 7.77
N ASP A 266 14.64 -0.80 7.71
CA ASP A 266 14.12 -1.75 6.75
C ASP A 266 14.42 -1.23 5.33
N TYR A 267 15.15 -2.03 4.54
CA TYR A 267 15.59 -1.57 3.22
C TYR A 267 14.41 -1.36 2.25
N GLY A 268 13.28 -2.05 2.46
CA GLY A 268 12.07 -1.76 1.70
C GLY A 268 11.47 -0.39 2.06
N GLU A 269 11.52 -0.01 3.35
CA GLU A 269 11.11 1.34 3.79
C GLU A 269 12.07 2.40 3.26
N PHE A 270 13.37 2.11 3.26
CA PHE A 270 14.36 2.99 2.65
C PHE A 270 14.10 3.20 1.16
N MET A 271 13.90 2.13 0.40
CA MET A 271 13.60 2.21 -1.04
C MET A 271 12.37 3.06 -1.30
N ARG A 272 11.29 2.80 -0.56
CA ARG A 272 10.04 3.58 -0.66
C ARG A 272 10.24 5.05 -0.27
N GLY A 273 10.98 5.28 0.81
CA GLY A 273 11.26 6.63 1.30
C GLY A 273 12.09 7.45 0.32
N VAL A 274 13.08 6.86 -0.33
CA VAL A 274 14.02 7.56 -1.22
C VAL A 274 13.49 7.68 -2.64
N MET A 275 12.94 6.62 -3.19
CA MET A 275 12.45 6.60 -4.58
C MET A 275 10.98 7.02 -4.69
N GLY A 276 10.29 7.11 -3.57
CA GLY A 276 8.85 7.26 -3.49
C GLY A 276 8.13 5.94 -3.78
N GLU A 277 6.82 5.98 -3.70
CA GLU A 277 5.98 4.80 -3.93
C GLU A 277 5.01 5.02 -5.08
N MET A 278 4.63 3.92 -5.72
CA MET A 278 3.41 3.91 -6.52
C MET A 278 2.22 4.32 -5.63
N ASN A 279 1.27 5.06 -6.18
CA ASN A 279 0.02 5.31 -5.49
C ASN A 279 -0.79 4.01 -5.29
N GLU A 280 -1.76 4.03 -4.40
CA GLU A 280 -2.55 2.83 -4.07
C GLU A 280 -3.35 2.30 -5.25
N PHE A 281 -3.75 3.17 -6.17
CA PHE A 281 -4.40 2.76 -7.41
C PHE A 281 -3.50 1.81 -8.21
N ARG A 282 -2.25 2.21 -8.50
CA ARG A 282 -1.26 1.39 -9.22
C ARG A 282 -0.94 0.09 -8.46
N LYS A 283 -0.68 0.20 -7.15
CA LYS A 283 -0.39 -0.97 -6.30
C LYS A 283 -1.54 -1.98 -6.29
N SER A 284 -2.79 -1.52 -6.37
CA SER A 284 -3.93 -2.41 -6.43
C SER A 284 -3.91 -3.33 -7.66
N PHE A 285 -3.45 -2.82 -8.82
CA PHE A 285 -3.30 -3.63 -10.02
C PHE A 285 -2.13 -4.60 -9.94
N VAL A 286 -0.99 -4.16 -9.37
CA VAL A 286 0.16 -5.06 -9.14
C VAL A 286 -0.24 -6.22 -8.22
N ARG A 287 -0.93 -5.93 -7.12
CA ARG A 287 -1.46 -6.97 -6.21
C ARG A 287 -2.45 -7.90 -6.92
N LYS A 288 -3.36 -7.37 -7.73
CA LYS A 288 -4.32 -8.21 -8.51
C LYS A 288 -3.59 -9.14 -9.47
N ALA A 289 -2.56 -8.64 -10.17
CA ALA A 289 -1.74 -9.45 -11.06
C ALA A 289 -1.04 -10.58 -10.30
N TYR A 290 -0.38 -10.24 -9.19
CA TYR A 290 0.32 -11.23 -8.38
C TYR A 290 -0.63 -12.27 -7.75
N MET A 291 -1.79 -11.85 -7.24
CA MET A 291 -2.80 -12.79 -6.71
C MET A 291 -3.37 -13.75 -7.75
N LYS A 292 -3.38 -13.35 -9.03
CA LYS A 292 -3.76 -14.25 -10.12
C LYS A 292 -2.70 -15.32 -10.36
N LEU A 293 -1.42 -14.96 -10.19
CA LEU A 293 -0.28 -15.85 -10.32
C LEU A 293 -0.11 -16.78 -9.12
N ASP A 294 -0.42 -16.29 -7.92
CA ASP A 294 -0.32 -17.02 -6.65
C ASP A 294 -1.71 -17.25 -6.01
N PRO A 295 -2.55 -18.11 -6.59
CA PRO A 295 -3.88 -18.39 -6.06
C PRO A 295 -3.84 -19.08 -4.69
N ASN A 296 -2.76 -19.80 -4.39
CA ASN A 296 -2.56 -20.53 -3.15
C ASN A 296 -1.99 -19.63 -2.04
N LYS A 297 -1.61 -18.39 -2.37
CA LYS A 297 -0.97 -17.45 -1.45
C LYS A 297 0.28 -18.03 -0.79
N SER A 298 1.11 -18.69 -1.58
CA SER A 298 2.39 -19.27 -1.15
C SER A 298 3.43 -18.19 -0.81
N GLY A 299 3.32 -17.04 -1.47
CA GLY A 299 4.24 -15.90 -1.31
C GLY A 299 5.36 -15.88 -2.34
N SER A 300 5.56 -16.95 -3.10
CA SER A 300 6.44 -17.03 -4.27
C SER A 300 5.75 -17.73 -5.44
N VAL A 301 6.13 -17.37 -6.65
CA VAL A 301 5.57 -17.90 -7.90
C VAL A 301 6.70 -18.43 -8.77
N PRO A 302 6.62 -19.66 -9.27
CA PRO A 302 7.61 -20.18 -10.21
C PRO A 302 7.69 -19.33 -11.48
N MET A 303 8.90 -19.08 -11.97
CA MET A 303 9.12 -18.31 -13.20
C MET A 303 8.40 -18.91 -14.41
N THR A 304 8.26 -20.24 -14.44
CA THR A 304 7.52 -20.96 -15.48
C THR A 304 6.03 -20.62 -15.52
N ASP A 305 5.44 -20.31 -14.38
CA ASP A 305 4.02 -19.92 -14.32
C ASP A 305 3.86 -18.47 -14.73
N ILE A 306 4.79 -17.59 -14.35
CA ILE A 306 4.84 -16.22 -14.86
C ILE A 306 4.93 -16.21 -16.39
N GLU A 307 5.82 -17.03 -16.94
CA GLU A 307 5.97 -17.18 -18.39
C GLU A 307 4.70 -17.65 -19.10
N LYS A 308 3.94 -18.56 -18.51
CA LYS A 308 2.66 -19.03 -19.08
C LYS A 308 1.58 -17.95 -19.09
N PHE A 309 1.49 -17.15 -18.02
CA PHE A 309 0.41 -16.17 -17.85
C PHE A 309 0.70 -14.81 -18.48
N TYR A 310 1.96 -14.50 -18.75
CA TYR A 310 2.33 -13.22 -19.36
C TYR A 310 1.95 -13.17 -20.84
N CYS A 311 1.24 -12.10 -21.22
CA CYS A 311 0.82 -11.83 -22.60
C CYS A 311 1.38 -10.49 -23.07
N ALA A 312 2.12 -10.48 -24.18
CA ALA A 312 2.68 -9.28 -24.77
C ALA A 312 1.89 -8.76 -25.99
N LYS A 313 0.76 -9.37 -26.37
CA LYS A 313 -0.04 -9.02 -27.56
C LYS A 313 -0.48 -7.56 -27.60
N GLY A 314 -0.80 -6.98 -26.45
CA GLY A 314 -1.21 -5.59 -26.32
C GLY A 314 -0.06 -4.59 -26.21
N HIS A 315 1.18 -5.03 -26.32
CA HIS A 315 2.32 -4.13 -26.21
C HIS A 315 2.44 -3.26 -27.46
N PRO A 316 2.69 -1.93 -27.35
CA PRO A 316 2.75 -1.01 -28.50
C PRO A 316 3.68 -1.47 -29.61
N LYS A 317 4.85 -2.03 -29.28
CA LYS A 317 5.82 -2.53 -30.28
C LYS A 317 5.35 -3.77 -31.04
N VAL A 318 4.47 -4.60 -30.43
CA VAL A 318 3.85 -5.72 -31.15
C VAL A 318 2.77 -5.19 -32.07
N VAL A 319 1.98 -4.25 -31.60
CA VAL A 319 0.90 -3.62 -32.38
C VAL A 319 1.47 -2.82 -33.57
N SER A 320 2.63 -2.15 -33.38
CA SER A 320 3.33 -1.45 -34.48
C SER A 320 4.08 -2.38 -35.43
N GLY A 321 4.26 -3.66 -35.07
CA GLY A 321 5.05 -4.61 -35.88
C GLY A 321 6.56 -4.48 -35.74
N GLU A 322 7.06 -3.67 -34.81
CA GLU A 322 8.49 -3.48 -34.53
C GLU A 322 9.16 -4.69 -33.85
N SER A 323 8.41 -5.47 -33.09
CA SER A 323 8.90 -6.64 -32.37
C SER A 323 7.83 -7.72 -32.33
N THR A 324 8.26 -8.97 -32.23
CA THR A 324 7.35 -10.11 -32.05
C THR A 324 6.89 -10.23 -30.59
N GLU A 325 5.73 -10.89 -30.39
CA GLU A 325 5.25 -11.19 -29.01
C GLU A 325 6.28 -12.01 -28.23
N GLU A 326 6.92 -12.99 -28.89
CA GLU A 326 7.87 -13.91 -28.30
C GLU A 326 9.15 -13.20 -27.84
N GLU A 327 9.67 -12.26 -28.65
CA GLU A 327 10.84 -11.45 -28.30
C GLU A 327 10.58 -10.57 -27.08
N LEU A 328 9.43 -9.91 -27.02
CA LEU A 328 9.07 -9.06 -25.89
C LEU A 328 8.82 -9.88 -24.63
N LYS A 329 8.18 -11.03 -24.76
CA LYS A 329 7.98 -11.96 -23.66
C LYS A 329 9.31 -12.47 -23.11
N ALA A 330 10.21 -12.91 -23.99
CA ALA A 330 11.55 -13.35 -23.60
C ALA A 330 12.34 -12.22 -22.91
N GLY A 331 12.28 -11.00 -23.44
CA GLY A 331 12.92 -9.83 -22.85
C GLY A 331 12.37 -9.48 -21.46
N TYR A 332 11.04 -9.56 -21.27
CA TYR A 332 10.40 -9.34 -19.97
C TYR A 332 10.86 -10.40 -18.95
N ILE A 333 10.76 -11.68 -19.31
CA ILE A 333 11.15 -12.79 -18.43
C ILE A 333 12.63 -12.71 -18.07
N GLN A 334 13.49 -12.38 -19.02
CA GLN A 334 14.91 -12.20 -18.74
C GLN A 334 15.15 -11.04 -17.75
N SER A 335 14.51 -9.90 -17.95
CA SER A 335 14.66 -8.76 -17.05
C SER A 335 14.14 -9.04 -15.64
N LEU A 336 13.07 -9.82 -15.52
CA LEU A 336 12.52 -10.22 -14.24
C LEU A 336 13.44 -11.24 -13.52
N ARG A 337 14.00 -12.21 -14.25
CA ARG A 337 15.01 -13.15 -13.71
C ARG A 337 16.23 -12.44 -13.16
N GLU A 338 16.72 -11.44 -13.87
CA GLU A 338 17.87 -10.64 -13.43
C GLU A 338 17.55 -9.84 -12.15
N ALA A 339 16.29 -9.47 -11.96
CA ALA A 339 15.83 -8.74 -10.79
C ALA A 339 15.67 -9.61 -9.53
N CYS A 340 15.44 -10.91 -9.68
CA CYS A 340 15.17 -11.82 -8.59
C CYS A 340 16.46 -12.37 -7.96
N LEU A 341 16.40 -12.71 -6.66
CA LEU A 341 17.49 -13.42 -5.97
C LEU A 341 17.61 -14.86 -6.46
N ASP A 342 16.47 -15.57 -6.52
CA ASP A 342 16.40 -16.89 -7.18
C ASP A 342 15.79 -16.69 -8.58
N PRO A 343 16.54 -16.99 -9.66
CA PRO A 343 16.03 -16.84 -11.02
C PRO A 343 14.90 -17.82 -11.38
N ARG A 344 14.57 -18.78 -10.50
CA ARG A 344 13.50 -19.76 -10.70
C ARG A 344 12.16 -19.35 -10.09
N GLU A 345 12.19 -18.47 -9.09
CA GLU A 345 10.99 -18.03 -8.36
C GLU A 345 10.97 -16.52 -8.20
N VAL A 346 9.77 -15.96 -8.14
CA VAL A 346 9.55 -14.52 -7.92
C VAL A 346 8.70 -14.33 -6.67
N SER A 347 9.25 -13.65 -5.69
CA SER A 347 8.50 -13.21 -4.51
C SER A 347 7.63 -12.01 -4.82
N TYR A 348 6.61 -11.76 -3.98
CA TYR A 348 5.76 -10.58 -4.12
C TYR A 348 6.57 -9.27 -4.08
N CYS A 349 7.57 -9.17 -3.20
CA CYS A 349 8.43 -7.99 -3.12
C CYS A 349 9.20 -7.71 -4.40
N GLU A 350 9.77 -8.74 -5.00
CA GLU A 350 10.53 -8.61 -6.25
C GLU A 350 9.64 -8.22 -7.40
N PHE A 351 8.42 -8.77 -7.43
CA PHE A 351 7.40 -8.40 -8.40
C PHE A 351 6.94 -6.94 -8.20
N GLU A 352 6.70 -6.52 -6.95
CA GLU A 352 6.33 -5.13 -6.63
C GLU A 352 7.46 -4.16 -6.98
N ASP A 353 8.72 -4.46 -6.62
CA ASP A 353 9.90 -3.65 -6.94
C ASP A 353 10.07 -3.47 -8.47
N TYR A 354 9.83 -4.54 -9.24
CA TYR A 354 9.88 -4.48 -10.69
C TYR A 354 8.88 -3.48 -11.26
N TYR A 355 7.62 -3.56 -10.80
CA TYR A 355 6.56 -2.65 -11.24
C TYR A 355 6.69 -1.25 -10.65
N GLU A 356 7.31 -1.09 -9.49
CA GLU A 356 7.69 0.22 -8.97
C GLU A 356 8.64 0.93 -9.96
N GLY A 357 9.66 0.20 -10.43
CA GLY A 357 10.57 0.69 -11.46
C GLY A 357 9.86 1.04 -12.77
N LEU A 358 8.96 0.19 -13.23
CA LEU A 358 8.16 0.45 -14.44
C LEU A 358 7.27 1.69 -14.27
N SER A 359 6.70 1.87 -13.07
CA SER A 359 5.83 2.98 -12.71
C SER A 359 6.50 4.35 -12.89
N VAL A 360 7.81 4.45 -12.63
CA VAL A 360 8.58 5.70 -12.83
C VAL A 360 8.59 6.12 -14.30
N GLY A 361 8.61 5.16 -15.23
CA GLY A 361 8.62 5.39 -16.68
C GLY A 361 7.25 5.70 -17.30
N VAL A 362 6.14 5.41 -16.60
CA VAL A 362 4.77 5.56 -17.11
C VAL A 362 4.04 6.66 -16.34
N PRO A 363 3.86 7.88 -16.93
CA PRO A 363 3.30 9.03 -16.23
C PRO A 363 1.83 8.85 -15.84
N GLY A 364 1.00 8.25 -16.71
CA GLY A 364 -0.44 8.12 -16.54
C GLY A 364 -0.82 6.90 -15.68
N ASP A 365 -1.68 7.09 -14.67
CA ASP A 365 -2.17 5.98 -13.84
C ASP A 365 -3.01 4.99 -14.65
N GLN A 366 -3.82 5.51 -15.57
CA GLN A 366 -4.66 4.68 -16.42
C GLN A 366 -3.82 3.89 -17.44
N ASP A 367 -2.73 4.50 -17.96
CA ASP A 367 -1.81 3.83 -18.88
C ASP A 367 -1.09 2.68 -18.16
N PHE A 368 -0.63 2.92 -16.94
CA PHE A 368 -0.04 1.89 -16.10
C PHE A 368 -1.01 0.75 -15.83
N ALA A 369 -2.26 1.08 -15.48
CA ALA A 369 -3.31 0.08 -15.27
C ALA A 369 -3.60 -0.73 -16.54
N ASN A 370 -3.61 -0.08 -17.71
CA ASN A 370 -3.82 -0.75 -18.99
C ASN A 370 -2.65 -1.69 -19.35
N VAL A 371 -1.40 -1.30 -19.06
CA VAL A 371 -0.24 -2.20 -19.22
C VAL A 371 -0.46 -3.48 -18.41
N LEU A 372 -0.82 -3.37 -17.12
CA LEU A 372 -1.04 -4.54 -16.26
C LEU A 372 -2.26 -5.38 -16.70
N LYS A 373 -3.36 -4.73 -17.08
CA LYS A 373 -4.54 -5.44 -17.59
C LYS A 373 -4.22 -6.23 -18.85
N ASN A 374 -3.53 -5.64 -19.80
CA ASN A 374 -3.19 -6.29 -21.07
C ASN A 374 -2.17 -7.42 -20.86
N SER A 375 -1.18 -7.21 -20.00
CA SER A 375 -0.12 -8.21 -19.78
C SER A 375 -0.61 -9.40 -18.93
N TRP A 376 -1.53 -9.20 -18.01
CA TRP A 376 -1.96 -10.25 -17.06
C TRP A 376 -3.42 -10.65 -17.20
N GLY A 377 -4.22 -9.96 -18.01
CA GLY A 377 -5.64 -10.26 -18.20
C GLY A 377 -6.47 -10.07 -16.92
N ILE A 378 -6.24 -8.99 -16.17
CA ILE A 378 -6.88 -8.68 -14.88
C ILE A 378 -7.90 -7.53 -14.98
#